data_70c09e67b8912fa903b9e531c50d0bdb
#
_entry.id   70c09e67b8912fa903b9e531c50d0bdb
#
_cell.length_a   1.000
_cell.length_b   1.000
_cell.length_c   1.000
_cell.angle_alpha   90.00
_cell.angle_beta   90.00
_cell.angle_gamma   90.00
#
_symmetry.space_group_name_H-M   'P 1'
#
loop_
_entity.id
_entity.type
_entity.pdbx_description
1 polymer ?
#
loop_
_entity_poly.entity_id
_entity_poly.type
_entity_poly.pdbx_seq_one_letter_code
_entity_poly.pdbx_strand_id
1 'polypeptide(L)'
;MGLIGLTGIFILVLIGLGILLIPMIFFILTMQKALRRCAPENQVMSPGAAWLMIIPVFNLAWGFVLVTQMASSLEREFARRRIPVEPAPGKSIGLAWCILVLCGFIPLLGIPCVIAALVCWILYWVKIAGFSATLAAPLQALPQPVA
;
A
#
# COMPACT_ATOMS: atom_id res chain seq x y z
N MET A 1 16.91 39.55 -2.15
CA MET A 1 15.93 38.44 -2.19
C MET A 1 15.11 38.54 -0.92
N GLY A 2 13.93 39.14 -1.07
CA GLY A 2 13.17 39.62 0.08
C GLY A 2 12.19 38.58 0.62
N LEU A 3 11.53 38.95 1.71
CA LEU A 3 10.49 38.22 2.43
C LEU A 3 9.45 37.53 1.51
N ILE A 4 9.16 38.16 0.36
CA ILE A 4 8.26 37.65 -0.69
C ILE A 4 8.81 36.35 -1.33
N GLY A 5 10.11 36.22 -1.49
CA GLY A 5 10.73 35.00 -2.03
C GLY A 5 10.67 33.82 -1.05
N LEU A 6 10.89 34.09 0.24
CA LEU A 6 10.79 33.07 1.32
C LEU A 6 9.36 32.57 1.51
N THR A 7 8.38 33.45 1.48
CA THR A 7 6.96 33.06 1.56
C THR A 7 6.52 32.26 0.33
N GLY A 8 6.97 32.61 -0.88
CA GLY A 8 6.70 31.85 -2.09
C GLY A 8 7.26 30.43 -2.03
N ILE A 9 8.52 30.28 -1.60
CA ILE A 9 9.16 28.96 -1.43
C ILE A 9 8.41 28.14 -0.37
N PHE A 10 8.04 28.76 0.76
CA PHE A 10 7.30 28.08 1.82
C PHE A 10 5.93 27.54 1.34
N ILE A 11 5.19 28.35 0.57
CA ILE A 11 3.91 27.94 -0.02
C ILE A 11 4.11 26.78 -1.01
N LEU A 12 5.13 26.84 -1.89
CA LEU A 12 5.43 25.76 -2.83
C LEU A 12 5.80 24.47 -2.11
N VAL A 13 6.55 24.54 -1.03
CA VAL A 13 6.90 23.35 -0.19
C VAL A 13 5.64 22.78 0.45
N LEU A 14 4.75 23.60 0.99
CA LEU A 14 3.48 23.14 1.58
C LEU A 14 2.57 22.47 0.54
N ILE A 15 2.47 23.05 -0.65
CA ILE A 15 1.70 22.47 -1.76
C ILE A 15 2.31 21.13 -2.18
N GLY A 16 3.63 21.07 -2.37
CA GLY A 16 4.34 19.84 -2.73
C GLY A 16 4.16 18.74 -1.68
N LEU A 17 4.26 19.10 -0.40
CA LEU A 17 4.03 18.19 0.72
C LEU A 17 2.58 17.68 0.74
N GLY A 18 1.60 18.55 0.49
CA GLY A 18 0.18 18.18 0.39
C GLY A 18 -0.08 17.20 -0.76
N ILE A 19 0.47 17.47 -1.94
CA ILE A 19 0.36 16.58 -3.12
C ILE A 19 0.93 15.19 -2.82
N LEU A 20 1.98 15.11 -2.01
CA LEU A 20 2.60 13.83 -1.65
C LEU A 20 1.84 13.11 -0.52
N LEU A 21 1.40 13.85 0.51
CA LEU A 21 0.76 13.28 1.70
C LEU A 21 -0.67 12.82 1.44
N ILE A 22 -1.44 13.53 0.61
CA ILE A 22 -2.84 13.17 0.34
C ILE A 22 -2.97 11.75 -0.23
N PRO A 23 -2.31 11.39 -1.35
CA PRO A 23 -2.40 10.02 -1.86
C PRO A 23 -1.81 8.99 -0.89
N MET A 24 -0.79 9.34 -0.11
CA MET A 24 -0.21 8.47 0.91
C MET A 24 -1.22 8.15 2.02
N ILE A 25 -1.98 9.13 2.49
CA ILE A 25 -3.04 8.93 3.48
C ILE A 25 -4.13 8.01 2.93
N PHE A 26 -4.60 8.25 1.69
CA PHE A 26 -5.59 7.38 1.06
C PHE A 26 -5.09 5.95 0.87
N PHE A 27 -3.82 5.77 0.54
CA PHE A 27 -3.18 4.47 0.48
C PHE A 27 -3.20 3.78 1.83
N ILE A 28 -2.77 4.45 2.91
CA ILE A 28 -2.77 3.92 4.28
C ILE A 28 -4.19 3.54 4.72
N LEU A 29 -5.18 4.38 4.45
CA LEU A 29 -6.59 4.09 4.76
C LEU A 29 -7.09 2.86 4.01
N THR A 30 -6.68 2.66 2.76
CA THR A 30 -7.03 1.46 1.99
C THR A 30 -6.43 0.21 2.61
N MET A 31 -5.14 0.25 3.01
CA MET A 31 -4.46 -0.85 3.69
C MET A 31 -5.14 -1.16 5.02
N GLN A 32 -5.42 -0.14 5.83
CA GLN A 32 -6.12 -0.29 7.09
C GLN A 32 -7.52 -0.89 6.91
N LYS A 33 -8.25 -0.44 5.89
CA LYS A 33 -9.59 -0.96 5.57
C LYS A 33 -9.53 -2.44 5.14
N ALA A 34 -8.54 -2.82 4.34
CA ALA A 34 -8.36 -4.21 3.93
C ALA A 34 -8.11 -5.12 5.14
N LEU A 35 -7.20 -4.71 6.04
CA LEU A 35 -6.92 -5.45 7.28
C LEU A 35 -8.13 -5.56 8.20
N ARG A 36 -8.91 -4.49 8.37
CA ARG A 36 -10.13 -4.51 9.19
C ARG A 36 -11.22 -5.44 8.67
N ARG A 37 -11.16 -5.83 7.39
CA ARG A 37 -12.08 -6.80 6.78
C ARG A 37 -11.63 -8.24 6.94
N CYS A 38 -10.37 -8.45 7.32
CA CYS A 38 -9.89 -9.75 7.76
C CYS A 38 -10.36 -10.01 9.19
N ALA A 39 -10.73 -11.25 9.50
CA ALA A 39 -11.04 -11.64 10.87
C ALA A 39 -9.84 -11.41 11.80
N PRO A 40 -10.04 -11.05 13.07
CA PRO A 40 -8.94 -10.74 14.00
C PRO A 40 -7.87 -11.82 14.07
N GLU A 41 -8.24 -13.09 14.02
CA GLU A 41 -7.34 -14.24 14.02
C GLU A 41 -6.48 -14.36 12.76
N ASN A 42 -6.91 -13.75 11.65
CA ASN A 42 -6.20 -13.75 10.37
C ASN A 42 -5.33 -12.50 10.16
N GLN A 43 -5.47 -11.49 11.02
CA GLN A 43 -4.67 -10.28 10.97
C GLN A 43 -3.26 -10.55 11.49
N VAL A 44 -2.29 -10.65 10.57
CA VAL A 44 -0.87 -10.82 10.94
C VAL A 44 -0.30 -9.54 11.56
N MET A 45 -0.89 -8.38 11.20
CA MET A 45 -0.54 -7.08 11.79
C MET A 45 -1.79 -6.30 12.17
N SER A 46 -1.67 -5.42 13.17
CA SER A 46 -2.78 -4.53 13.52
C SER A 46 -3.09 -3.54 12.40
N PRO A 47 -4.37 -3.22 12.14
CA PRO A 47 -4.73 -2.24 11.11
C PRO A 47 -4.10 -0.86 11.33
N GLY A 48 -3.83 -0.48 12.59
CA GLY A 48 -3.17 0.79 12.92
C GLY A 48 -1.69 0.84 12.55
N ALA A 49 -1.02 -0.29 12.40
CA ALA A 49 0.38 -0.35 12.05
C ALA A 49 0.69 0.17 10.62
N ALA A 50 -0.32 0.26 9.75
CA ALA A 50 -0.19 0.89 8.44
C ALA A 50 0.22 2.38 8.54
N TRP A 51 -0.14 3.07 9.62
CA TRP A 51 0.22 4.47 9.84
C TRP A 51 1.72 4.72 10.08
N LEU A 52 2.49 3.69 10.43
CA LEU A 52 3.94 3.78 10.54
C LEU A 52 4.62 4.14 9.22
N MET A 53 3.93 3.98 8.09
CA MET A 53 4.41 4.41 6.78
C MET A 53 4.55 5.93 6.63
N ILE A 54 3.95 6.72 7.51
CA ILE A 54 4.12 8.20 7.50
C ILE A 54 5.55 8.61 7.89
N ILE A 55 6.28 7.78 8.62
CA ILE A 55 7.65 8.08 9.05
C ILE A 55 8.61 7.85 7.86
N PRO A 56 9.22 8.91 7.26
CA PRO A 56 9.86 8.81 5.94
C PRO A 56 10.99 7.77 5.85
N VAL A 57 11.92 7.77 6.79
CA VAL A 57 13.06 6.83 6.79
C VAL A 57 12.60 5.42 7.17
N PHE A 58 11.71 5.34 8.14
CA PHE A 58 11.15 4.08 8.60
C PHE A 58 10.30 3.39 7.52
N ASN A 59 9.62 4.18 6.68
CA ASN A 59 8.81 3.71 5.57
C ASN A 59 9.58 2.80 4.61
N LEU A 60 10.87 3.05 4.38
CA LEU A 60 11.70 2.23 3.48
C LEU A 60 11.77 0.77 3.93
N ALA A 61 11.93 0.53 5.21
CA ALA A 61 11.94 -0.82 5.78
C ALA A 61 10.51 -1.33 6.03
N TRP A 62 9.63 -0.45 6.54
CA TRP A 62 8.26 -0.80 6.90
C TRP A 62 7.41 -1.21 5.72
N GLY A 63 7.68 -0.67 4.52
CA GLY A 63 7.02 -1.07 3.28
C GLY A 63 7.13 -2.58 3.01
N PHE A 64 8.31 -3.18 3.22
CA PHE A 64 8.50 -4.63 3.07
C PHE A 64 7.68 -5.42 4.09
N VAL A 65 7.65 -4.96 5.33
CA VAL A 65 6.86 -5.58 6.40
C VAL A 65 5.38 -5.49 6.10
N LEU A 66 4.90 -4.30 5.73
CA LEU A 66 3.50 -4.07 5.37
C LEU A 66 3.05 -4.98 4.23
N VAL A 67 3.81 -5.03 3.13
CA VAL A 67 3.49 -5.84 1.94
C VAL A 67 3.42 -7.33 2.28
N THR A 68 4.40 -7.84 3.03
CA THR A 68 4.44 -9.26 3.39
C THR A 68 3.33 -9.65 4.35
N GLN A 69 3.09 -8.86 5.37
CA GLN A 69 2.05 -9.14 6.37
C GLN A 69 0.64 -8.93 5.82
N MET A 70 0.46 -7.94 4.91
CA MET A 70 -0.79 -7.75 4.19
C MET A 70 -1.13 -8.98 3.34
N ALA A 71 -0.16 -9.46 2.54
CA ALA A 71 -0.35 -10.65 1.72
C ALA A 71 -0.73 -11.87 2.56
N SER A 72 -0.04 -12.10 3.68
CA SER A 72 -0.33 -13.22 4.58
C SER A 72 -1.70 -13.09 5.26
N SER A 73 -2.11 -11.88 5.64
CA SER A 73 -3.43 -11.65 6.24
C SER A 73 -4.56 -11.91 5.24
N LEU A 74 -4.40 -11.41 4.01
CA LEU A 74 -5.37 -11.64 2.94
C LEU A 74 -5.45 -13.12 2.55
N GLU A 75 -4.32 -13.79 2.40
CA GLU A 75 -4.27 -15.21 2.05
C GLU A 75 -5.03 -16.08 3.06
N ARG A 76 -4.80 -15.85 4.37
CA ARG A 76 -5.53 -16.53 5.44
C ARG A 76 -7.04 -16.26 5.39
N GLU A 77 -7.42 -15.00 5.16
CA GLU A 77 -8.83 -14.62 5.11
C GLU A 77 -9.55 -15.21 3.89
N PHE A 78 -8.91 -15.19 2.72
CA PHE A 78 -9.46 -15.80 1.51
C PHE A 78 -9.57 -17.33 1.64
N ALA A 79 -8.56 -17.99 2.24
CA ALA A 79 -8.59 -19.42 2.53
C ALA A 79 -9.73 -19.77 3.50
N ARG A 80 -9.94 -18.97 4.56
CA ARG A 80 -11.05 -19.14 5.50
C ARG A 80 -12.41 -19.06 4.81
N ARG A 81 -12.55 -18.13 3.87
CA ARG A 81 -13.79 -17.92 3.09
C ARG A 81 -13.94 -18.88 1.90
N ARG A 82 -12.93 -19.75 1.65
CA ARG A 82 -12.87 -20.64 0.48
C ARG A 82 -12.96 -19.91 -0.85
N ILE A 83 -12.45 -18.68 -0.92
CA ILE A 83 -12.40 -17.88 -2.14
C ILE A 83 -11.05 -18.17 -2.81
N PRO A 84 -11.03 -18.66 -4.07
CA PRO A 84 -9.78 -18.86 -4.78
C PRO A 84 -9.06 -17.54 -5.02
N VAL A 85 -7.81 -17.45 -4.64
CA VAL A 85 -6.94 -16.28 -4.83
C VAL A 85 -5.52 -16.76 -5.13
N GLU A 86 -4.73 -15.91 -5.77
CA GLU A 86 -3.31 -16.19 -6.00
C GLU A 86 -2.55 -16.40 -4.68
N PRO A 87 -1.53 -17.26 -4.64
CA PRO A 87 -0.66 -17.38 -3.47
C PRO A 87 -0.01 -16.03 -3.14
N ALA A 88 0.00 -15.66 -1.86
CA ALA A 88 0.52 -14.38 -1.36
C ALA A 88 0.00 -13.16 -2.15
N PRO A 89 -1.32 -12.82 -2.02
CA PRO A 89 -2.00 -11.85 -2.88
C PRO A 89 -1.31 -10.48 -2.89
N GLY A 90 -0.89 -10.01 -4.08
CA GLY A 90 -0.25 -8.72 -4.28
C GLY A 90 1.20 -8.60 -3.80
N LYS A 91 1.79 -9.63 -3.19
CA LYS A 91 3.14 -9.59 -2.62
C LYS A 91 4.21 -9.24 -3.65
N SER A 92 4.16 -9.83 -4.83
CA SER A 92 5.17 -9.62 -5.89
C SER A 92 5.23 -8.16 -6.34
N ILE A 93 4.08 -7.54 -6.60
CA ILE A 93 3.99 -6.14 -7.03
C ILE A 93 4.41 -5.20 -5.89
N GLY A 94 3.98 -5.48 -4.65
CA GLY A 94 4.35 -4.69 -3.49
C GLY A 94 5.86 -4.76 -3.18
N LEU A 95 6.48 -5.93 -3.29
CA LEU A 95 7.94 -6.08 -3.13
C LEU A 95 8.70 -5.38 -4.27
N ALA A 96 8.23 -5.50 -5.52
CA ALA A 96 8.82 -4.79 -6.65
C ALA A 96 8.80 -3.26 -6.41
N TRP A 97 7.68 -2.72 -5.93
CA TRP A 97 7.60 -1.32 -5.52
C TRP A 97 8.66 -0.96 -4.47
N CYS A 98 8.77 -1.73 -3.38
CA CYS A 98 9.74 -1.46 -2.32
C CYS A 98 11.19 -1.48 -2.83
N ILE A 99 11.54 -2.46 -3.67
CA ILE A 99 12.88 -2.58 -4.27
C ILE A 99 13.16 -1.40 -5.20
N LEU A 100 12.20 -1.02 -6.06
CA LEU A 100 12.36 0.11 -6.99
C LEU A 100 12.53 1.44 -6.26
N VAL A 101 11.85 1.65 -5.12
CA VAL A 101 12.07 2.82 -4.27
C VAL A 101 13.50 2.88 -3.77
N LEU A 102 14.08 1.75 -3.33
CA LEU A 102 15.49 1.69 -2.91
C LEU A 102 16.45 1.93 -4.10
N CYS A 103 16.17 1.35 -5.26
CA CYS A 103 16.93 1.60 -6.49
C CYS A 103 16.89 3.06 -6.93
N GLY A 104 15.82 3.79 -6.59
CA GLY A 104 15.66 5.22 -6.86
C GLY A 104 16.76 6.10 -6.21
N PHE A 105 17.45 5.62 -5.17
CA PHE A 105 18.59 6.32 -4.55
C PHE A 105 19.89 6.17 -5.34
N ILE A 106 19.94 5.31 -6.36
CA ILE A 106 21.14 5.13 -7.19
C ILE A 106 21.20 6.26 -8.25
N PRO A 107 22.25 7.10 -8.30
CA PRO A 107 22.25 8.32 -9.11
C PRO A 107 21.92 8.13 -10.60
N LEU A 108 22.36 7.06 -11.23
CA LEU A 108 22.16 6.83 -12.66
C LEU A 108 20.81 6.17 -12.99
N LEU A 109 20.26 5.40 -12.06
CA LEU A 109 19.02 4.65 -12.22
C LEU A 109 17.80 5.33 -11.55
N GLY A 110 18.03 6.42 -10.82
CA GLY A 110 17.03 7.06 -9.95
C GLY A 110 15.73 7.40 -10.67
N ILE A 111 15.80 8.15 -11.77
CA ILE A 111 14.57 8.62 -12.46
C ILE A 111 13.73 7.45 -13.00
N PRO A 112 14.26 6.51 -13.81
CA PRO A 112 13.47 5.38 -14.28
C PRO A 112 12.95 4.48 -13.16
N CYS A 113 13.74 4.27 -12.09
CA CYS A 113 13.29 3.48 -10.95
C CYS A 113 12.15 4.16 -10.17
N VAL A 114 12.19 5.46 -9.98
CA VAL A 114 11.11 6.22 -9.30
C VAL A 114 9.81 6.16 -10.11
N ILE A 115 9.87 6.31 -11.44
CA ILE A 115 8.70 6.18 -12.30
C ILE A 115 8.12 4.76 -12.23
N ALA A 116 8.96 3.74 -12.33
CA ALA A 116 8.54 2.34 -12.21
C ALA A 116 7.97 2.04 -10.80
N ALA A 117 8.58 2.58 -9.76
CA ALA A 117 8.10 2.46 -8.38
C ALA A 117 6.69 3.07 -8.23
N LEU A 118 6.45 4.24 -8.80
CA LEU A 118 5.14 4.89 -8.79
C LEU A 118 4.08 4.03 -9.46
N VAL A 119 4.39 3.47 -10.62
CA VAL A 119 3.48 2.55 -11.35
C VAL A 119 3.19 1.31 -10.50
N CYS A 120 4.20 0.66 -9.95
CA CYS A 120 4.03 -0.51 -9.09
C CYS A 120 3.22 -0.18 -7.82
N TRP A 121 3.42 0.99 -7.23
CA TRP A 121 2.66 1.46 -6.08
C TRP A 121 1.18 1.63 -6.38
N ILE A 122 0.84 2.26 -7.51
CA ILE A 122 -0.55 2.43 -7.96
C ILE A 122 -1.19 1.06 -8.22
N LEU A 123 -0.49 0.17 -8.95
CA LEU A 123 -0.98 -1.18 -9.24
C LEU A 123 -1.21 -1.98 -7.95
N TYR A 124 -0.29 -1.91 -7.00
CA TYR A 124 -0.45 -2.54 -5.69
C TYR A 124 -1.66 -1.98 -4.94
N TRP A 125 -1.81 -0.65 -4.90
CA TRP A 125 -2.94 0.01 -4.26
C TRP A 125 -4.28 -0.45 -4.84
N VAL A 126 -4.43 -0.41 -6.18
CA VAL A 126 -5.64 -0.84 -6.88
C VAL A 126 -5.93 -2.31 -6.59
N LYS A 127 -4.91 -3.16 -6.59
CA LYS A 127 -5.04 -4.59 -6.33
C LYS A 127 -5.54 -4.87 -4.90
N ILE A 128 -4.97 -4.23 -3.91
CA ILE A 128 -5.42 -4.37 -2.51
C ILE A 128 -6.82 -3.78 -2.32
N ALA A 129 -7.15 -2.66 -2.98
CA ALA A 129 -8.50 -2.11 -2.96
C ALA A 129 -9.53 -3.11 -3.53
N GLY A 130 -9.19 -3.80 -4.61
CA GLY A 130 -9.99 -4.88 -5.20
C GLY A 130 -10.21 -6.04 -4.24
N PHE A 131 -9.16 -6.56 -3.62
CA PHE A 131 -9.28 -7.61 -2.60
C PHE A 131 -10.13 -7.15 -1.41
N SER A 132 -9.92 -5.91 -0.95
CA SER A 132 -10.77 -5.33 0.09
C SER A 132 -12.24 -5.27 -0.32
N ALA A 133 -12.55 -4.93 -1.57
CA ALA A 133 -13.93 -4.91 -2.07
C ALA A 133 -14.55 -6.32 -2.08
N THR A 134 -13.81 -7.33 -2.53
CA THR A 134 -14.23 -8.73 -2.50
C THR A 134 -14.55 -9.19 -1.09
N LEU A 135 -13.73 -8.82 -0.10
CA LEU A 135 -13.98 -9.15 1.31
C LEU A 135 -15.17 -8.37 1.91
N ALA A 136 -15.63 -7.29 1.28
CA ALA A 136 -16.83 -6.56 1.70
C ALA A 136 -18.13 -7.22 1.28
N ALA A 137 -18.11 -8.06 0.23
CA ALA A 137 -19.27 -8.77 -0.25
C ALA A 137 -19.76 -9.78 0.80
N PRO A 138 -21.08 -9.89 1.05
CA PRO A 138 -21.60 -10.93 1.93
C PRO A 138 -21.29 -12.30 1.33
N LEU A 139 -20.97 -13.27 2.22
CA LEU A 139 -20.57 -14.63 1.83
C LEU A 139 -21.55 -15.34 0.88
N GLN A 140 -22.83 -14.95 0.94
CA GLN A 140 -23.92 -15.49 0.10
C GLN A 140 -23.90 -14.96 -1.35
N ALA A 141 -23.20 -13.86 -1.62
CA ALA A 141 -23.10 -13.24 -2.95
C ALA A 141 -21.87 -13.72 -3.75
N LEU A 142 -21.04 -14.58 -3.16
CA LEU A 142 -19.86 -15.12 -3.80
C LEU A 142 -20.24 -16.33 -4.67
N PRO A 143 -19.65 -16.50 -5.86
CA PRO A 143 -19.85 -17.69 -6.68
C PRO A 143 -19.50 -18.92 -5.84
N GLN A 144 -20.50 -19.79 -5.61
CA GLN A 144 -20.26 -21.07 -4.95
C GLN A 144 -19.34 -21.91 -5.86
N PRO A 145 -18.30 -22.57 -5.32
CA PRO A 145 -17.52 -23.49 -6.11
C PRO A 145 -18.48 -24.57 -6.66
N VAL A 146 -18.48 -24.71 -7.98
CA VAL A 146 -19.22 -25.80 -8.64
C VAL A 146 -18.61 -27.10 -8.12
N ALA A 147 -19.44 -27.89 -7.45
CA ALA A 147 -19.06 -29.18 -6.90
C ALA A 147 -18.65 -30.15 -8.00
#